data_47c1bc6cbb888a05025b29965b4840ba
#
_entry.id   47c1bc6cbb888a05025b29965b4840ba
#
_cell.length_a   1.000
_cell.length_b   1.000
_cell.length_c   1.000
_cell.angle_alpha   90.00
_cell.angle_beta   90.00
_cell.angle_gamma   90.00
#
_symmetry.space_group_name_H-M   'P 1'
#
loop_
_entity.id
_entity.type
_entity.pdbx_description
1 polymer ?
#
loop_
_entity_poly.entity_id
_entity_poly.type
_entity_poly.pdbx_seq_one_letter_code
_entity_poly.pdbx_strand_id
1 'polypeptide(L)'
;IGVSTFIISIIVLFFWYPLKQKPGLGTILNIILISIIIDLSIPVLPYPKTFFYQIVQTIIGVLVVGLGSAFYLTTNLGPGPRDGLMTGLQKLTNKPIALIRTLLEVSVAIVGFYLGGVIGIGTLLFAFGIGPTVSLGIYFVMKYCK
;
A
#
# COMPACT_ATOMS: atom_id res chain seq x y z
N ILE A 1 4.24 -15.93 0.08
CA ILE A 1 4.34 -14.46 0.00
C ILE A 1 3.43 -13.83 1.05
N GLY A 2 2.21 -14.29 1.25
CA GLY A 2 1.28 -13.75 2.24
C GLY A 2 1.79 -13.86 3.68
N VAL A 3 2.42 -14.97 4.07
CA VAL A 3 3.06 -15.12 5.38
C VAL A 3 4.14 -14.06 5.61
N SER A 4 4.98 -13.78 4.61
CA SER A 4 5.99 -12.72 4.70
C SER A 4 5.33 -11.34 4.82
N THR A 5 4.24 -11.10 4.09
CA THR A 5 3.46 -9.86 4.19
C THR A 5 2.85 -9.70 5.58
N PHE A 6 2.36 -10.78 6.18
CA PHE A 6 1.83 -10.79 7.55
C PHE A 6 2.90 -10.38 8.57
N ILE A 7 4.08 -11.02 8.51
CA ILE A 7 5.21 -10.74 9.42
C ILE A 7 5.66 -9.28 9.27
N ILE A 8 5.87 -8.82 8.04
CA ILE A 8 6.27 -7.43 7.77
C ILE A 8 5.22 -6.45 8.28
N SER A 9 3.94 -6.77 8.14
CA SER A 9 2.86 -5.92 8.65
C SER A 9 2.91 -5.76 10.17
N ILE A 10 3.22 -6.83 10.90
CA ILE A 10 3.42 -6.78 12.35
C ILE A 10 4.65 -5.92 12.69
N ILE A 11 5.76 -6.10 11.99
CA ILE A 11 6.97 -5.28 12.21
C ILE A 11 6.66 -3.79 11.97
N VAL A 12 5.92 -3.49 10.92
CA VAL A 12 5.51 -2.11 10.61
C VAL A 12 4.65 -1.50 11.72
N LEU A 13 3.83 -2.28 12.41
CA LEU A 13 3.04 -1.78 13.55
C LEU A 13 3.92 -1.28 14.71
N PHE A 14 5.13 -1.82 14.91
CA PHE A 14 6.05 -1.30 15.91
C PHE A 14 6.47 0.15 15.62
N PHE A 15 6.56 0.53 14.35
CA PHE A 15 6.85 1.91 13.96
C PHE A 15 5.68 2.89 14.19
N TRP A 16 4.48 2.40 14.54
CA TRP A 16 3.35 3.24 14.91
C TRP A 16 3.48 3.83 16.31
N TYR A 17 4.27 3.16 17.17
CA TYR A 17 4.46 3.60 18.54
C TYR A 17 4.97 5.06 18.63
N PRO A 18 6.07 5.44 17.96
CA PRO A 18 6.55 6.83 17.95
C PRO A 18 5.60 7.78 17.20
N LEU A 19 4.80 7.28 16.26
CA LEU A 19 3.83 8.07 15.49
C LEU A 19 2.49 8.28 16.21
N LYS A 20 2.34 7.72 17.43
CA LYS A 20 1.10 7.77 18.24
C LYS A 20 -0.15 7.34 17.46
N GLN A 21 0.01 6.43 16.50
CA GLN A 21 -1.11 5.84 15.76
C GLN A 21 -1.68 4.67 16.58
N LYS A 22 -3.03 4.55 16.58
CA LYS A 22 -3.71 3.46 17.28
C LYS A 22 -4.21 2.45 16.24
N PRO A 23 -3.85 1.15 16.35
CA PRO A 23 -4.41 0.13 15.49
C PRO A 23 -5.92 -0.01 15.79
N GLY A 24 -6.73 -0.03 14.74
CA GLY A 24 -8.17 -0.25 14.82
C GLY A 24 -8.54 -1.66 14.34
N LEU A 25 -9.83 -1.98 14.36
CA LEU A 25 -10.36 -3.23 13.79
C LEU A 25 -9.99 -3.38 12.32
N GLY A 26 -10.07 -2.30 11.55
CA GLY A 26 -9.67 -2.27 10.15
C GLY A 26 -8.20 -2.61 9.94
N THR A 27 -7.31 -2.23 10.86
CA THR A 27 -5.88 -2.56 10.79
C THR A 27 -5.66 -4.07 10.92
N ILE A 28 -6.31 -4.72 11.88
CA ILE A 28 -6.19 -6.16 12.13
C ILE A 28 -6.76 -6.94 10.93
N LEU A 29 -7.96 -6.58 10.49
CA LEU A 29 -8.59 -7.20 9.32
C LEU A 29 -7.75 -7.02 8.06
N ASN A 30 -7.16 -5.86 7.85
CA ASN A 30 -6.28 -5.59 6.70
C ASN A 30 -5.07 -6.53 6.68
N ILE A 31 -4.40 -6.73 7.82
CA ILE A 31 -3.25 -7.63 7.93
C ILE A 31 -3.64 -9.06 7.55
N ILE A 32 -4.73 -9.55 8.12
CA ILE A 32 -5.18 -10.94 7.93
C ILE A 32 -5.69 -11.13 6.50
N LEU A 33 -6.62 -10.29 6.05
CA LEU A 33 -7.27 -10.45 4.75
C LEU A 33 -6.28 -10.28 3.59
N ILE A 34 -5.41 -9.28 3.63
CA ILE A 34 -4.44 -9.07 2.55
C ILE A 34 -3.48 -10.26 2.47
N SER A 35 -2.99 -10.77 3.60
CA SER A 35 -2.07 -11.90 3.62
C SER A 35 -2.71 -13.17 3.02
N ILE A 36 -3.95 -13.45 3.39
CA ILE A 36 -4.70 -14.60 2.86
C ILE A 36 -5.01 -14.41 1.36
N ILE A 37 -5.52 -13.23 0.98
CA ILE A 37 -5.91 -12.94 -0.40
C ILE A 37 -4.69 -13.02 -1.34
N ILE A 38 -3.52 -12.55 -0.92
CA ILE A 38 -2.29 -12.66 -1.71
C ILE A 38 -1.99 -14.13 -2.00
N ASP A 39 -1.96 -15.00 -0.97
CA ASP A 39 -1.63 -16.42 -1.16
C ASP A 39 -2.68 -17.17 -1.99
N LEU A 40 -3.95 -16.80 -1.89
CA LEU A 40 -5.03 -17.36 -2.72
C LEU A 40 -5.01 -16.84 -4.17
N SER A 41 -4.57 -15.59 -4.38
CA SER A 41 -4.60 -14.96 -5.70
C SER A 41 -3.43 -15.37 -6.59
N ILE A 42 -2.25 -15.63 -6.02
CA ILE A 42 -1.04 -15.98 -6.77
C ILE A 42 -1.25 -17.16 -7.73
N PRO A 43 -1.85 -18.30 -7.32
CA PRO A 43 -2.04 -19.43 -8.22
C PRO A 43 -3.13 -19.22 -9.28
N VAL A 44 -4.03 -18.26 -9.05
CA VAL A 44 -5.19 -18.01 -9.93
C VAL A 44 -4.91 -16.93 -10.97
N LEU A 45 -4.05 -15.96 -10.63
CA LEU A 45 -3.73 -14.84 -11.50
C LEU A 45 -2.88 -15.30 -12.69
N PRO A 46 -3.26 -14.94 -13.94
CA PRO A 46 -2.47 -15.26 -15.12
C PRO A 46 -1.11 -14.56 -15.06
N TYR A 47 -0.06 -15.32 -15.34
CA TYR A 47 1.29 -14.75 -15.47
C TYR A 47 1.49 -14.25 -16.91
N PRO A 48 1.48 -12.93 -17.16
CA PRO A 48 1.60 -12.41 -18.51
C PRO A 48 3.00 -12.62 -19.05
N LYS A 49 3.10 -13.27 -20.21
CA LYS A 49 4.36 -13.57 -20.88
C LYS A 49 4.92 -12.36 -21.66
N THR A 50 4.04 -11.46 -22.09
CA THR A 50 4.41 -10.30 -22.89
C THR A 50 4.58 -9.07 -22.01
N PHE A 51 5.65 -8.32 -22.23
CA PHE A 51 5.99 -7.10 -21.50
C PHE A 51 4.84 -6.08 -21.47
N PHE A 52 4.13 -5.91 -22.57
CA PHE A 52 2.97 -5.02 -22.65
C PHE A 52 1.87 -5.40 -21.62
N TYR A 53 1.51 -6.69 -21.57
CA TYR A 53 0.50 -7.14 -20.61
C TYR A 53 0.96 -7.05 -19.15
N GLN A 54 2.26 -7.16 -18.87
CA GLN A 54 2.83 -6.94 -17.52
C GLN A 54 2.63 -5.49 -17.07
N ILE A 55 2.88 -4.52 -17.97
CA ILE A 55 2.65 -3.11 -17.67
C ILE A 55 1.17 -2.82 -17.44
N VAL A 56 0.29 -3.30 -18.32
CA VAL A 56 -1.16 -3.10 -18.20
C VAL A 56 -1.67 -3.69 -16.87
N GLN A 57 -1.29 -4.91 -16.54
CA GLN A 57 -1.67 -5.56 -15.28
C GLN A 57 -1.17 -4.78 -14.06
N THR A 58 0.05 -4.25 -14.11
CA THR A 58 0.61 -3.43 -13.04
C THR A 58 -0.17 -2.13 -12.87
N ILE A 59 -0.51 -1.43 -13.95
CA ILE A 59 -1.29 -0.19 -13.90
C ILE A 59 -2.67 -0.46 -13.29
N ILE A 60 -3.35 -1.50 -13.76
CA ILE A 60 -4.66 -1.90 -13.19
C ILE A 60 -4.51 -2.20 -11.69
N GLY A 61 -3.49 -2.95 -11.30
CA GLY A 61 -3.20 -3.26 -9.90
C GLY A 61 -2.99 -2.01 -9.06
N VAL A 62 -2.20 -1.04 -9.54
CA VAL A 62 -1.97 0.25 -8.85
C VAL A 62 -3.27 1.02 -8.66
N LEU A 63 -4.12 1.08 -9.70
CA LEU A 63 -5.41 1.77 -9.62
C LEU A 63 -6.35 1.09 -8.60
N VAL A 64 -6.48 -0.23 -8.66
CA VAL A 64 -7.34 -1.00 -7.75
C VAL A 64 -6.87 -0.86 -6.30
N VAL A 65 -5.58 -1.01 -6.03
CA VAL A 65 -5.01 -0.85 -4.68
C VAL A 65 -5.17 0.59 -4.19
N GLY A 66 -4.91 1.58 -5.05
CA GLY A 66 -5.03 3.00 -4.69
C GLY A 66 -6.46 3.40 -4.35
N LEU A 67 -7.43 2.99 -5.16
CA LEU A 67 -8.85 3.24 -4.90
C LEU A 67 -9.33 2.48 -3.65
N GLY A 68 -8.97 1.19 -3.52
CA GLY A 68 -9.28 0.40 -2.33
C GLY A 68 -8.73 1.03 -1.06
N SER A 69 -7.50 1.54 -1.08
CA SER A 69 -6.89 2.27 0.04
C SER A 69 -7.69 3.53 0.38
N ALA A 70 -8.14 4.28 -0.63
CA ALA A 70 -8.94 5.48 -0.42
C ALA A 70 -10.27 5.18 0.29
N PHE A 71 -10.95 4.10 -0.10
CA PHE A 71 -12.21 3.71 0.54
C PHE A 71 -12.02 3.39 2.03
N TYR A 72 -11.10 2.51 2.40
CA TYR A 72 -10.98 2.14 3.82
C TYR A 72 -10.33 3.23 4.68
N LEU A 73 -9.47 4.10 4.12
CA LEU A 73 -8.90 5.22 4.85
C LEU A 73 -9.95 6.24 5.28
N THR A 74 -11.03 6.38 4.51
CA THR A 74 -12.12 7.32 4.81
C THR A 74 -13.15 6.78 5.79
N THR A 75 -13.17 5.46 6.07
CA THR A 75 -14.15 4.85 6.99
C THR A 75 -13.82 4.99 8.47
N ASN A 76 -12.64 5.51 8.84
CA ASN A 76 -12.17 5.63 10.22
C ASN A 76 -12.11 4.31 11.04
N LEU A 77 -12.16 3.15 10.39
CA LEU A 77 -12.04 1.84 11.05
C LEU A 77 -10.60 1.48 11.42
N GLY A 78 -9.67 2.34 11.07
CA GLY A 78 -8.24 2.17 11.26
C GLY A 78 -7.53 1.89 9.92
N PRO A 79 -6.43 2.59 9.65
CA PRO A 79 -5.65 2.40 8.44
C PRO A 79 -4.92 1.06 8.46
N GLY A 80 -4.59 0.52 7.27
CA GLY A 80 -3.68 -0.62 7.14
C GLY A 80 -2.28 -0.27 7.68
N PRO A 81 -1.42 -1.26 7.98
CA PRO A 81 -0.11 -1.01 8.60
C PRO A 81 0.74 0.03 7.87
N ARG A 82 0.86 -0.09 6.56
CA ARG A 82 1.60 0.88 5.72
C ARG A 82 0.93 2.24 5.66
N ASP A 83 -0.39 2.23 5.56
CA ASP A 83 -1.16 3.47 5.42
C ASP A 83 -1.22 4.23 6.74
N GLY A 84 -1.12 3.54 7.88
CA GLY A 84 -0.95 4.17 9.17
C GLY A 84 0.41 4.85 9.35
N LEU A 85 1.49 4.26 8.79
CA LEU A 85 2.77 4.98 8.70
C LEU A 85 2.62 6.25 7.85
N MET A 86 1.98 6.15 6.69
CA MET A 86 1.75 7.28 5.79
C MET A 86 0.95 8.39 6.49
N THR A 87 -0.17 8.06 7.11
CA THR A 87 -1.02 9.04 7.81
C THR A 87 -0.35 9.61 9.05
N GLY A 88 0.43 8.79 9.77
CA GLY A 88 1.24 9.24 10.90
C GLY A 88 2.31 10.24 10.49
N LEU A 89 3.08 9.93 9.46
CA LEU A 89 4.10 10.82 8.89
C LEU A 89 3.49 12.09 8.30
N GLN A 90 2.32 11.99 7.67
CA GLN A 90 1.59 13.14 7.17
C GLN A 90 1.25 14.12 8.30
N LYS A 91 0.72 13.63 9.43
CA LYS A 91 0.39 14.46 10.59
C LYS A 91 1.63 15.13 11.21
N LEU A 92 2.77 14.44 11.19
CA LEU A 92 4.02 14.99 11.73
C LEU A 92 4.68 16.03 10.79
N THR A 93 4.63 15.78 9.48
CA THR A 93 5.38 16.57 8.49
C THR A 93 4.54 17.61 7.76
N ASN A 94 3.21 17.54 7.85
CA ASN A 94 2.26 18.35 7.09
C ASN A 94 2.49 18.30 5.56
N LYS A 95 3.07 17.21 5.06
CA LYS A 95 3.34 17.01 3.62
C LYS A 95 2.16 16.30 2.94
N PRO A 96 2.01 16.44 1.62
CA PRO A 96 0.93 15.78 0.89
C PRO A 96 1.08 14.25 0.95
N ILE A 97 -0.08 13.56 1.05
CA ILE A 97 -0.17 12.08 1.14
C ILE A 97 0.59 11.40 -0.01
N ALA A 98 0.43 11.92 -1.23
CA ALA A 98 1.09 11.36 -2.41
C ALA A 98 2.62 11.31 -2.25
N LEU A 99 3.23 12.40 -1.76
CA LEU A 99 4.67 12.48 -1.56
C LEU A 99 5.14 11.49 -0.49
N ILE A 100 4.46 11.44 0.65
CA ILE A 100 4.84 10.53 1.75
C ILE A 100 4.70 9.07 1.32
N ARG A 101 3.62 8.74 0.61
CA ARG A 101 3.40 7.39 0.07
C ARG A 101 4.52 6.99 -0.88
N THR A 102 4.86 7.85 -1.84
CA THR A 102 5.95 7.59 -2.78
C THR A 102 7.29 7.43 -2.06
N LEU A 103 7.61 8.29 -1.09
CA LEU A 103 8.85 8.18 -0.31
C LEU A 103 8.93 6.87 0.47
N LEU A 104 7.83 6.43 1.09
CA LEU A 104 7.78 5.14 1.79
C LEU A 104 8.02 3.98 0.84
N GLU A 105 7.38 3.95 -0.33
CA GLU A 105 7.54 2.87 -1.31
C GLU A 105 8.98 2.85 -1.88
N VAL A 106 9.55 4.01 -2.20
CA VAL A 106 10.95 4.11 -2.65
C VAL A 106 11.91 3.63 -1.57
N SER A 107 11.70 4.02 -0.30
CA SER A 107 12.54 3.57 0.81
C SER A 107 12.49 2.06 0.99
N VAL A 108 11.29 1.46 0.94
CA VAL A 108 11.10 0.01 1.04
C VAL A 108 11.73 -0.71 -0.16
N ALA A 109 11.60 -0.15 -1.38
CA ALA A 109 12.22 -0.71 -2.57
C ALA A 109 13.76 -0.71 -2.48
N ILE A 110 14.35 0.37 -1.99
CA ILE A 110 15.80 0.48 -1.77
C ILE A 110 16.26 -0.57 -0.75
N VAL A 111 15.61 -0.66 0.40
CA VAL A 111 15.94 -1.66 1.42
C VAL A 111 15.79 -3.08 0.86
N GLY A 112 14.70 -3.35 0.13
CA GLY A 112 14.46 -4.64 -0.51
C GLY A 112 15.56 -4.99 -1.51
N PHE A 113 16.07 -4.01 -2.27
CA PHE A 113 17.17 -4.21 -3.20
C PHE A 113 18.48 -4.60 -2.48
N TYR A 114 18.82 -3.91 -1.39
CA TYR A 114 20.01 -4.27 -0.57
C TYR A 114 19.88 -5.65 0.08
N LEU A 115 18.67 -6.12 0.33
CA LEU A 115 18.40 -7.48 0.83
C LEU A 115 18.38 -8.55 -0.26
N GLY A 116 18.76 -8.22 -1.50
CA GLY A 116 18.82 -9.15 -2.62
C GLY A 116 17.54 -9.22 -3.46
N GLY A 117 16.60 -8.30 -3.26
CA GLY A 117 15.40 -8.20 -4.09
C GLY A 117 15.71 -7.60 -5.46
N VAL A 118 14.85 -7.91 -6.44
CA VAL A 118 14.95 -7.37 -7.80
C VAL A 118 13.99 -6.19 -7.97
N ILE A 119 14.51 -5.05 -8.39
CA ILE A 119 13.70 -3.89 -8.76
C ILE A 119 13.38 -3.99 -10.25
N GLY A 120 12.12 -4.28 -10.57
CA GLY A 120 11.61 -4.28 -11.94
C GLY A 120 10.81 -3.02 -12.26
N ILE A 121 10.41 -2.88 -13.53
CA ILE A 121 9.57 -1.76 -14.00
C ILE A 121 8.24 -1.72 -13.21
N GLY A 122 7.67 -2.88 -12.87
CA GLY A 122 6.47 -2.96 -12.03
C GLY A 122 6.66 -2.33 -10.65
N THR A 123 7.83 -2.51 -10.03
CA THR A 123 8.17 -1.89 -8.74
C THR A 123 8.21 -0.37 -8.85
N LEU A 124 8.81 0.16 -9.93
CA LEU A 124 8.87 1.60 -10.17
C LEU A 124 7.49 2.18 -10.46
N LEU A 125 6.70 1.54 -11.33
CA LEU A 125 5.33 1.96 -11.62
C LEU A 125 4.46 1.97 -10.35
N PHE A 126 4.61 0.97 -9.48
CA PHE A 126 3.89 0.92 -8.22
C PHE A 126 4.37 2.05 -7.27
N ALA A 127 5.67 2.18 -7.06
CA ALA A 127 6.22 3.16 -6.12
C ALA A 127 5.84 4.61 -6.46
N PHE A 128 5.86 4.97 -7.75
CA PHE A 128 5.49 6.32 -8.17
C PHE A 128 3.99 6.48 -8.44
N GLY A 129 3.30 5.44 -8.84
CA GLY A 129 1.88 5.48 -9.19
C GLY A 129 0.93 5.42 -7.99
N ILE A 130 1.28 4.68 -6.94
CA ILE A 130 0.36 4.45 -5.81
C ILE A 130 0.06 5.74 -5.01
N GLY A 131 1.05 6.61 -4.82
CA GLY A 131 0.88 7.87 -4.09
C GLY A 131 -0.19 8.78 -4.71
N PRO A 132 -0.04 9.17 -5.98
CA PRO A 132 -1.06 9.94 -6.71
C PRO A 132 -2.42 9.26 -6.74
N THR A 133 -2.47 7.94 -6.96
CA THR A 133 -3.74 7.20 -7.07
C THR A 133 -4.50 7.18 -5.74
N VAL A 134 -3.83 6.97 -4.61
CA VAL A 134 -4.45 7.06 -3.28
C VAL A 134 -4.95 8.48 -3.01
N SER A 135 -4.14 9.49 -3.32
CA SER A 135 -4.52 10.90 -3.11
C SER A 135 -5.76 11.29 -3.93
N LEU A 136 -5.79 10.92 -5.21
CA LEU A 136 -6.95 11.13 -6.08
C LEU A 136 -8.17 10.36 -5.58
N GLY A 137 -7.99 9.10 -5.18
CA GLY A 137 -9.07 8.28 -4.64
C GLY A 137 -9.70 8.90 -3.41
N ILE A 138 -8.90 9.37 -2.46
CA ILE A 138 -9.39 10.07 -1.25
C ILE A 138 -10.17 11.33 -1.66
N TYR A 139 -9.65 12.12 -2.59
CA TYR A 139 -10.35 13.31 -3.09
C TYR A 139 -11.74 12.97 -3.67
N PHE A 140 -11.82 11.93 -4.50
CA PHE A 140 -13.09 11.48 -5.09
C PHE A 140 -14.06 10.98 -4.02
N VAL A 141 -13.60 10.12 -3.11
CA VAL A 141 -14.47 9.58 -2.04
C VAL A 141 -14.99 10.71 -1.15
N MET A 142 -14.15 11.66 -0.75
CA MET A 142 -14.57 12.78 0.09
C MET A 142 -15.52 13.74 -0.63
N LYS A 143 -15.44 13.84 -1.98
CA LYS A 143 -16.32 14.71 -2.77
C LYS A 143 -17.69 14.10 -3.02
N TYR A 144 -17.77 12.78 -3.25
CA TYR A 144 -18.99 12.11 -3.71
C TYR A 144 -19.66 11.20 -2.67
N CYS A 145 -18.95 10.82 -1.59
CA CYS A 145 -19.47 9.94 -0.54
C CYS A 145 -19.65 10.67 0.80
N LYS A 146 -20.07 11.96 0.73
CA LYS A 146 -20.44 12.73 1.91
C LYS A 146 -21.86 12.43 2.33
#